data_e338b5ee24459b649f89d0b9ccaae1ab
#
_entry.id   e338b5ee24459b649f89d0b9ccaae1ab
#
_cell.length_a   1.000
_cell.length_b   1.000
_cell.length_c   1.000
_cell.angle_alpha   90.00
_cell.angle_beta   90.00
_cell.angle_gamma   90.00
#
_symmetry.space_group_name_H-M   'P 1'
#
loop_
_entity.id
_entity.type
_entity.pdbx_description
1 polymer ?
#
loop_
_entity_poly.entity_id
_entity_poly.type
_entity_poly.pdbx_seq_one_letter_code
_entity_poly.pdbx_strand_id
1 'polypeptide(L)'
;NIISIKDTTAKKVLKKIKFMYKNLPWYLQTPIINGRAGEYGSASMIEFDNGSFIESIPTSSEAGRSESLSLLVIDEAAVVRWAAQIWAAAFPTLSTGGAAIVNSTPYGVGNFYHSTWVDAIAGGNPFNPIRLYWQMHPERDINWYNQMSSALGAKRTAQEIDGDFLSSGNTVFDLADIKAIEDCLSDYPVIKKRFNGQYRQFCEPESDKEYFIGADVSTGRASDYSSFTCMDKLGEEQVVYKGRMAVGAYAKLLGDTGKLFNWAVIAPESNDVGLSVTSKLQDEGYPNLYYYQKMLKKKGKSRPEMDKSPGWLTTQKNRSVIIENLEEDIRLDYVTIKDPFFVQEAYTFIYDGLGRPV
;
A
#
# COMPACT_ATOMS: atom_id res chain seq x y z
N ASN A 1 22.34 1.08 15.40
CA ASN A 1 21.23 0.12 15.52
C ASN A 1 20.96 -0.57 14.18
N ILE A 2 20.53 -1.83 14.22
CA ILE A 2 20.24 -2.66 13.05
C ILE A 2 18.79 -3.13 13.14
N ILE A 3 18.01 -2.85 12.11
CA ILE A 3 16.62 -3.27 11.96
C ILE A 3 16.49 -4.03 10.64
N SER A 4 15.67 -5.09 10.60
CA SER A 4 15.38 -5.87 9.40
C SER A 4 13.94 -6.41 9.48
N ILE A 5 13.50 -7.21 8.53
CA ILE A 5 12.13 -7.77 8.43
C ILE A 5 11.65 -8.39 9.78
N LYS A 6 12.56 -9.09 10.45
CA LYS A 6 12.30 -9.78 11.74
C LYS A 6 13.53 -9.67 12.64
N ASP A 7 13.34 -9.76 13.96
CA ASP A 7 14.40 -9.81 14.95
C ASP A 7 15.48 -10.85 14.60
N THR A 8 15.07 -12.03 14.18
CA THR A 8 16.00 -13.09 13.78
C THR A 8 16.86 -12.73 12.58
N THR A 9 16.36 -11.90 11.66
CA THR A 9 17.10 -11.42 10.49
C THR A 9 18.10 -10.33 10.89
N ALA A 10 17.69 -9.37 11.73
CA ALA A 10 18.58 -8.36 12.28
C ALA A 10 19.74 -9.00 13.06
N LYS A 11 19.46 -10.04 13.86
CA LYS A 11 20.50 -10.83 14.56
C LYS A 11 21.45 -11.56 13.61
N LYS A 12 21.00 -11.98 12.41
CA LYS A 12 21.90 -12.56 11.40
C LYS A 12 22.86 -11.50 10.84
N VAL A 13 22.40 -10.26 10.64
CA VAL A 13 23.30 -9.16 10.25
C VAL A 13 24.32 -8.89 11.35
N LEU A 14 23.89 -8.80 12.60
CA LEU A 14 24.81 -8.64 13.75
C LEU A 14 25.82 -9.79 13.82
N LYS A 15 25.41 -11.04 13.52
CA LYS A 15 26.32 -12.19 13.47
C LYS A 15 27.41 -12.04 12.40
N LYS A 16 27.10 -11.45 11.26
CA LYS A 16 28.10 -11.14 10.22
C LYS A 16 29.10 -10.09 10.73
N ILE A 17 28.62 -9.06 11.43
CA ILE A 17 29.49 -8.06 12.06
C ILE A 17 30.42 -8.69 13.09
N LYS A 18 29.92 -9.60 13.94
CA LYS A 18 30.76 -10.34 14.88
C LYS A 18 31.82 -11.18 14.18
N PHE A 19 31.47 -11.79 13.05
CA PHE A 19 32.44 -12.53 12.25
C PHE A 19 33.53 -11.60 11.67
N MET A 20 33.13 -10.43 11.15
CA MET A 20 34.10 -9.42 10.67
C MET A 20 35.00 -8.95 11.79
N TYR A 21 34.43 -8.59 12.94
CA TYR A 21 35.19 -8.15 14.12
C TYR A 21 36.21 -9.20 14.58
N LYS A 22 35.81 -10.47 14.66
CA LYS A 22 36.69 -11.60 15.03
C LYS A 22 37.90 -11.71 14.10
N ASN A 23 37.76 -11.35 12.83
CA ASN A 23 38.80 -11.47 11.81
C ASN A 23 39.60 -10.15 11.63
N LEU A 24 39.30 -9.08 12.39
CA LEU A 24 40.14 -7.92 12.41
C LEU A 24 41.50 -8.21 13.03
N PRO A 25 42.58 -7.54 12.59
CA PRO A 25 43.84 -7.53 13.31
C PRO A 25 43.63 -7.07 14.77
N TRP A 26 44.35 -7.65 15.68
CA TRP A 26 44.16 -7.42 17.13
C TRP A 26 44.24 -5.93 17.51
N TYR A 27 45.05 -5.15 16.84
CA TYR A 27 45.24 -3.70 17.08
C TYR A 27 44.09 -2.83 16.59
N LEU A 28 43.15 -3.41 15.85
CA LEU A 28 41.88 -2.76 15.42
C LEU A 28 40.68 -3.28 16.23
N GLN A 29 40.88 -4.26 17.11
CA GLN A 29 39.82 -4.81 17.95
C GLN A 29 39.66 -4.00 19.23
N THR A 30 38.60 -3.19 19.33
CA THR A 30 38.19 -2.55 20.60
C THR A 30 37.66 -3.64 21.54
N PRO A 31 38.12 -3.76 22.80
CA PRO A 31 37.65 -4.80 23.70
C PRO A 31 36.13 -4.82 23.86
N ILE A 32 35.54 -6.01 23.85
CA ILE A 32 34.11 -6.23 24.09
C ILE A 32 33.90 -6.57 25.55
N ILE A 33 32.96 -5.89 26.23
CA ILE A 33 32.72 -6.02 27.67
C ILE A 33 31.49 -6.87 27.98
N ASN A 34 30.63 -7.16 26.99
CA ASN A 34 29.46 -8.01 27.17
C ASN A 34 29.62 -9.38 26.48
N GLY A 35 28.91 -10.38 26.95
CA GLY A 35 28.98 -11.75 26.47
C GLY A 35 29.71 -12.70 27.43
N ARG A 36 29.67 -14.01 27.15
CA ARG A 36 30.39 -15.02 27.90
C ARG A 36 31.83 -15.15 27.42
N ALA A 37 32.69 -15.71 28.20
CA ALA A 37 34.09 -15.96 27.85
C ALA A 37 34.17 -16.69 26.48
N GLY A 38 34.87 -16.09 25.51
CA GLY A 38 34.99 -16.59 24.14
C GLY A 38 33.83 -16.21 23.20
N GLU A 39 32.83 -15.49 23.68
CA GLU A 39 31.74 -14.94 22.85
C GLU A 39 31.98 -13.45 22.56
N TYR A 40 31.63 -13.04 21.36
CA TYR A 40 31.69 -11.62 20.93
C TYR A 40 30.32 -10.94 21.15
N GLY A 41 30.05 -10.51 22.40
CA GLY A 41 28.79 -9.88 22.79
C GLY A 41 27.63 -10.87 23.03
N SER A 42 26.44 -10.33 23.31
CA SER A 42 25.19 -11.09 23.48
C SER A 42 24.54 -11.46 22.14
N ALA A 43 23.43 -12.20 22.15
CA ALA A 43 22.71 -12.56 20.91
C ALA A 43 22.23 -11.33 20.08
N SER A 44 21.93 -10.20 20.73
CA SER A 44 21.37 -8.98 20.12
C SER A 44 22.28 -7.77 20.20
N MET A 45 23.38 -7.80 20.95
CA MET A 45 24.21 -6.63 21.19
C MET A 45 25.69 -6.96 21.27
N ILE A 46 26.53 -6.06 20.80
CA ILE A 46 27.95 -5.98 21.09
C ILE A 46 28.17 -4.66 21.83
N GLU A 47 28.80 -4.71 22.98
CA GLU A 47 29.16 -3.54 23.78
C GLU A 47 30.67 -3.48 23.96
N PHE A 48 31.26 -2.31 23.69
CA PHE A 48 32.71 -2.09 23.73
C PHE A 48 33.11 -1.32 24.99
N ASP A 49 34.36 -1.49 25.42
CA ASP A 49 34.91 -0.85 26.61
C ASP A 49 34.96 0.68 26.54
N ASN A 50 34.91 1.27 25.30
CA ASN A 50 34.82 2.69 25.09
C ASN A 50 33.39 3.24 25.20
N GLY A 51 32.39 2.42 25.61
CA GLY A 51 31.00 2.77 25.76
C GLY A 51 30.19 2.77 24.46
N SER A 52 30.80 2.45 23.31
CA SER A 52 30.03 2.27 22.07
C SER A 52 29.37 0.89 22.02
N PHE A 53 28.27 0.77 21.26
CA PHE A 53 27.58 -0.51 21.12
C PHE A 53 26.98 -0.67 19.71
N ILE A 54 26.75 -1.93 19.34
CA ILE A 54 25.99 -2.30 18.12
C ILE A 54 24.87 -3.21 18.55
N GLU A 55 23.64 -2.83 18.26
CA GLU A 55 22.46 -3.57 18.67
C GLU A 55 21.54 -3.91 17.48
N SER A 56 20.98 -5.13 17.52
CA SER A 56 19.87 -5.53 16.67
C SER A 56 18.56 -5.33 17.42
N ILE A 57 17.67 -4.50 16.85
CA ILE A 57 16.40 -4.12 17.47
C ILE A 57 15.26 -4.88 16.80
N PRO A 58 14.30 -5.43 17.58
CA PRO A 58 13.08 -6.02 17.04
C PRO A 58 12.26 -4.99 16.24
N THR A 59 11.67 -5.43 15.14
CA THR A 59 10.83 -4.59 14.29
C THR A 59 9.50 -4.31 14.98
N SER A 60 9.29 -3.06 15.38
CA SER A 60 8.05 -2.54 15.95
C SER A 60 7.85 -1.09 15.52
N SER A 61 6.65 -0.55 15.64
CA SER A 61 6.36 0.85 15.33
C SER A 61 7.14 1.85 16.20
N GLU A 62 7.62 1.41 17.37
CA GLU A 62 8.40 2.20 18.33
C GLU A 62 9.92 1.97 18.18
N ALA A 63 10.33 1.08 17.29
CA ALA A 63 11.76 0.81 17.06
C ALA A 63 12.44 2.10 16.55
N GLY A 64 13.62 2.39 17.11
CA GLY A 64 14.36 3.62 16.77
C GLY A 64 14.10 4.82 17.71
N ARG A 65 13.16 4.75 18.62
CA ARG A 65 12.99 5.72 19.72
C ARG A 65 13.95 5.39 20.87
N SER A 66 15.22 5.50 20.65
CA SER A 66 16.21 5.24 21.68
C SER A 66 17.23 6.37 21.77
N GLU A 67 18.38 6.10 22.30
CA GLU A 67 19.48 7.04 22.48
C GLU A 67 19.94 7.66 21.15
N SER A 68 20.77 8.69 21.24
CA SER A 68 21.41 9.31 20.06
C SER A 68 22.20 8.26 19.25
N LEU A 69 21.84 8.09 17.98
CA LEU A 69 22.42 7.08 17.09
C LEU A 69 23.52 7.66 16.22
N SER A 70 24.68 7.02 16.19
CA SER A 70 25.74 7.32 15.21
C SER A 70 25.45 6.67 13.85
N LEU A 71 24.81 5.50 13.84
CA LEU A 71 24.43 4.80 12.62
C LEU A 71 23.15 3.98 12.82
N LEU A 72 22.20 4.19 11.91
CA LEU A 72 21.02 3.33 11.76
C LEU A 72 21.15 2.53 10.46
N VAL A 73 20.92 1.23 10.54
CA VAL A 73 20.82 0.34 9.37
C VAL A 73 19.43 -0.25 9.30
N ILE A 74 18.71 -0.02 8.21
CA ILE A 74 17.43 -0.66 7.91
C ILE A 74 17.67 -1.60 6.73
N ASP A 75 17.76 -2.88 7.02
CA ASP A 75 18.00 -3.94 6.05
C ASP A 75 16.67 -4.50 5.54
N GLU A 76 16.57 -4.75 4.24
CA GLU A 76 15.34 -5.17 3.56
C GLU A 76 14.18 -4.16 3.71
N ALA A 77 14.48 -2.88 3.62
CA ALA A 77 13.57 -1.78 3.95
C ALA A 77 12.25 -1.78 3.16
N ALA A 78 12.23 -2.33 1.93
CA ALA A 78 11.03 -2.43 1.11
C ALA A 78 9.96 -3.36 1.72
N VAL A 79 10.37 -4.34 2.53
CA VAL A 79 9.50 -5.34 3.18
C VAL A 79 9.41 -5.19 4.69
N VAL A 80 10.17 -4.28 5.29
CA VAL A 80 10.08 -3.99 6.73
C VAL A 80 8.73 -3.38 7.06
N ARG A 81 7.96 -4.09 7.88
CA ARG A 81 6.72 -3.56 8.43
C ARG A 81 7.03 -2.34 9.30
N TRP A 82 6.28 -1.27 9.16
CA TRP A 82 6.46 -0.02 9.89
C TRP A 82 7.71 0.80 9.50
N ALA A 83 8.35 0.55 8.34
CA ALA A 83 9.58 1.24 7.94
C ALA A 83 9.46 2.77 8.00
N ALA A 84 8.34 3.34 7.54
CA ALA A 84 8.09 4.78 7.59
C ALA A 84 7.98 5.30 9.04
N GLN A 85 7.28 4.57 9.92
CA GLN A 85 7.14 4.92 11.33
C GLN A 85 8.47 4.80 12.08
N ILE A 86 9.22 3.73 11.82
CA ILE A 86 10.57 3.51 12.34
C ILE A 86 11.49 4.66 11.93
N TRP A 87 11.46 5.05 10.64
CA TRP A 87 12.24 6.17 10.14
C TRP A 87 11.86 7.48 10.83
N ALA A 88 10.56 7.77 10.94
CA ALA A 88 10.08 8.97 11.61
C ALA A 88 10.48 9.03 13.09
N ALA A 89 10.53 7.87 13.77
CA ALA A 89 10.95 7.75 15.16
C ALA A 89 12.48 7.89 15.33
N ALA A 90 13.26 7.34 14.40
CA ALA A 90 14.72 7.31 14.48
C ALA A 90 15.38 8.58 13.92
N PHE A 91 14.77 9.25 12.96
CA PHE A 91 15.37 10.43 12.31
C PHE A 91 15.82 11.54 13.28
N PRO A 92 15.03 11.91 14.32
CA PRO A 92 15.49 12.87 15.32
C PRO A 92 16.73 12.42 16.08
N THR A 93 16.92 11.12 16.31
CA THR A 93 18.07 10.57 17.06
C THR A 93 19.37 10.65 16.26
N LEU A 94 19.29 10.83 14.94
CA LEU A 94 20.43 11.03 14.05
C LEU A 94 20.85 12.51 13.95
N SER A 95 20.08 13.45 14.48
CA SER A 95 20.29 14.90 14.34
C SER A 95 21.61 15.41 14.93
N THR A 96 22.26 14.63 15.78
CA THR A 96 23.58 14.95 16.38
C THR A 96 24.77 14.56 15.49
N GLY A 97 24.55 14.31 14.20
CA GLY A 97 25.61 13.93 13.24
C GLY A 97 25.63 12.44 12.92
N GLY A 98 24.56 11.70 13.25
CA GLY A 98 24.39 10.30 12.87
C GLY A 98 24.09 10.13 11.38
N ALA A 99 24.35 8.92 10.87
CA ALA A 99 24.07 8.50 9.50
C ALA A 99 23.05 7.36 9.45
N ALA A 100 22.43 7.18 8.27
CA ALA A 100 21.54 6.04 8.02
C ALA A 100 21.92 5.30 6.74
N ILE A 101 21.80 3.98 6.76
CA ILE A 101 21.87 3.11 5.59
C ILE A 101 20.52 2.43 5.46
N VAL A 102 19.85 2.63 4.34
CA VAL A 102 18.56 2.00 4.00
C VAL A 102 18.80 1.18 2.75
N ASN A 103 18.80 -0.13 2.88
CA ASN A 103 19.06 -1.03 1.77
C ASN A 103 17.94 -2.07 1.58
N SER A 104 17.67 -2.42 0.34
CA SER A 104 16.73 -3.46 -0.05
C SER A 104 16.88 -3.82 -1.52
N THR A 105 16.34 -4.97 -1.92
CA THR A 105 15.83 -5.17 -3.28
C THR A 105 14.47 -4.48 -3.40
N PRO A 106 14.04 -4.08 -4.61
CA PRO A 106 12.70 -3.54 -4.84
C PRO A 106 11.61 -4.53 -4.43
N TYR A 107 10.48 -4.00 -3.96
CA TYR A 107 9.29 -4.78 -3.68
C TYR A 107 8.03 -3.97 -4.06
N GLY A 108 7.85 -3.77 -5.35
CA GLY A 108 6.82 -2.89 -5.89
C GLY A 108 7.09 -1.41 -5.63
N VAL A 109 6.12 -0.59 -5.98
CA VAL A 109 6.14 0.87 -5.82
C VAL A 109 5.29 1.32 -4.62
N GLY A 110 5.44 2.58 -4.20
CA GLY A 110 4.62 3.21 -3.15
C GLY A 110 5.00 2.87 -1.70
N ASN A 111 5.85 1.89 -1.44
CA ASN A 111 6.36 1.61 -0.10
C ASN A 111 7.43 2.63 0.34
N PHE A 112 7.79 2.62 1.62
CA PHE A 112 8.78 3.52 2.20
C PHE A 112 10.11 3.54 1.43
N TYR A 113 10.63 2.37 1.05
CA TYR A 113 11.90 2.27 0.34
C TYR A 113 11.82 2.89 -1.06
N HIS A 114 10.73 2.59 -1.80
CA HIS A 114 10.50 3.18 -3.12
C HIS A 114 10.39 4.71 -3.05
N SER A 115 9.55 5.25 -2.15
CA SER A 115 9.39 6.70 -1.99
C SER A 115 10.71 7.38 -1.63
N THR A 116 11.45 6.81 -0.67
CA THR A 116 12.78 7.32 -0.28
C THR A 116 13.76 7.29 -1.43
N TRP A 117 13.73 6.24 -2.26
CA TRP A 117 14.59 6.09 -3.43
C TRP A 117 14.28 7.14 -4.52
N VAL A 118 13.00 7.30 -4.85
CA VAL A 118 12.56 8.30 -5.86
C VAL A 118 12.90 9.71 -5.42
N ASP A 119 12.63 10.05 -4.17
CA ASP A 119 12.96 11.35 -3.59
C ASP A 119 14.48 11.60 -3.59
N ALA A 120 15.29 10.57 -3.30
CA ALA A 120 16.75 10.69 -3.32
C ALA A 120 17.28 10.98 -4.74
N ILE A 121 16.76 10.29 -5.76
CA ILE A 121 17.11 10.56 -7.16
C ILE A 121 16.70 11.98 -7.58
N ALA A 122 15.55 12.45 -7.14
CA ALA A 122 15.05 13.79 -7.40
C ALA A 122 15.73 14.89 -6.57
N GLY A 123 16.61 14.53 -5.61
CA GLY A 123 17.24 15.48 -4.69
C GLY A 123 16.30 16.03 -3.61
N GLY A 124 15.16 15.37 -3.39
CA GLY A 124 14.13 15.76 -2.41
C GLY A 124 14.46 15.35 -0.97
N ASN A 125 15.44 14.48 -0.75
CA ASN A 125 15.94 14.07 0.56
C ASN A 125 17.48 14.01 0.59
N PRO A 126 18.11 13.93 1.78
CA PRO A 126 19.57 13.94 1.92
C PRO A 126 20.26 12.60 1.62
N PHE A 127 19.54 11.56 1.23
CA PHE A 127 20.15 10.28 0.90
C PHE A 127 20.93 10.33 -0.41
N ASN A 128 22.06 9.62 -0.43
CA ASN A 128 22.83 9.37 -1.65
C ASN A 128 22.37 8.02 -2.24
N PRO A 129 21.65 7.99 -3.40
CA PRO A 129 21.16 6.75 -3.99
C PRO A 129 22.31 5.95 -4.62
N ILE A 130 22.50 4.71 -4.16
CA ILE A 130 23.52 3.80 -4.68
C ILE A 130 22.81 2.56 -5.23
N ARG A 131 22.95 2.30 -6.53
CA ARG A 131 22.42 1.09 -7.17
C ARG A 131 23.55 0.13 -7.50
N LEU A 132 23.44 -1.09 -6.99
CA LEU A 132 24.39 -2.17 -7.22
C LEU A 132 23.81 -3.12 -8.28
N TYR A 133 24.38 -3.10 -9.46
CA TYR A 133 23.98 -3.98 -10.55
C TYR A 133 24.68 -5.33 -10.42
N TRP A 134 24.03 -6.42 -10.85
CA TRP A 134 24.62 -7.75 -10.82
C TRP A 134 25.93 -7.86 -11.60
N GLN A 135 26.08 -7.07 -12.68
CA GLN A 135 27.30 -7.01 -13.51
C GLN A 135 28.52 -6.45 -12.74
N MET A 136 28.31 -5.75 -11.62
CA MET A 136 29.40 -5.26 -10.78
C MET A 136 30.06 -6.37 -9.98
N HIS A 137 29.41 -7.54 -9.86
CA HIS A 137 29.98 -8.67 -9.15
C HIS A 137 30.93 -9.45 -10.07
N PRO A 138 32.21 -9.65 -9.71
CA PRO A 138 33.23 -10.18 -10.60
C PRO A 138 32.97 -11.64 -11.06
N GLU A 139 32.15 -12.39 -10.31
CA GLU A 139 31.82 -13.78 -10.60
C GLU A 139 30.48 -13.96 -11.32
N ARG A 140 29.81 -12.86 -11.71
CA ARG A 140 28.48 -12.91 -12.36
C ARG A 140 28.61 -12.47 -13.80
N ASP A 141 28.36 -13.39 -14.72
CA ASP A 141 28.32 -13.17 -16.16
C ASP A 141 26.91 -13.36 -16.72
N ILE A 142 26.76 -13.22 -18.03
CA ILE A 142 25.47 -13.40 -18.73
C ILE A 142 24.93 -14.83 -18.58
N ASN A 143 25.81 -15.84 -18.46
CA ASN A 143 25.38 -17.22 -18.26
C ASN A 143 24.77 -17.40 -16.88
N TRP A 144 25.41 -16.82 -15.86
CA TRP A 144 24.85 -16.74 -14.50
C TRP A 144 23.47 -16.06 -14.52
N TYR A 145 23.33 -14.90 -15.21
CA TYR A 145 22.06 -14.19 -15.32
C TYR A 145 20.97 -15.05 -15.95
N ASN A 146 21.25 -15.68 -17.10
CA ASN A 146 20.30 -16.54 -17.81
C ASN A 146 19.87 -17.75 -16.96
N GLN A 147 20.81 -18.37 -16.25
CA GLN A 147 20.52 -19.49 -15.34
C GLN A 147 19.62 -19.05 -14.19
N MET A 148 19.94 -17.94 -13.55
CA MET A 148 19.14 -17.40 -12.45
C MET A 148 17.76 -16.96 -12.91
N SER A 149 17.66 -16.28 -14.05
CA SER A 149 16.41 -15.82 -14.63
C SER A 149 15.47 -16.99 -14.97
N SER A 150 16.03 -18.09 -15.54
CA SER A 150 15.26 -19.30 -15.79
C SER A 150 14.75 -19.97 -14.50
N ALA A 151 15.54 -19.92 -13.44
CA ALA A 151 15.19 -20.54 -12.17
C ALA A 151 14.18 -19.71 -11.34
N LEU A 152 14.28 -18.38 -11.40
CA LEU A 152 13.46 -17.47 -10.60
C LEU A 152 12.15 -17.08 -11.29
N GLY A 153 12.14 -17.08 -12.63
CA GLY A 153 11.08 -16.49 -13.45
C GLY A 153 11.15 -14.95 -13.52
N ALA A 154 10.45 -14.36 -14.50
CA ALA A 154 10.60 -12.95 -14.85
C ALA A 154 10.42 -11.98 -13.67
N LYS A 155 9.35 -12.13 -12.88
CA LYS A 155 9.04 -11.24 -11.77
C LYS A 155 10.13 -11.22 -10.68
N ARG A 156 10.61 -12.40 -10.27
CA ARG A 156 11.67 -12.49 -9.25
C ARG A 156 13.02 -12.04 -9.79
N THR A 157 13.29 -12.28 -11.07
CA THR A 157 14.50 -11.76 -11.72
C THR A 157 14.50 -10.24 -11.70
N ALA A 158 13.39 -9.61 -12.10
CA ALA A 158 13.23 -8.16 -12.04
C ALA A 158 13.45 -7.62 -10.62
N GLN A 159 12.89 -8.28 -9.61
CA GLN A 159 13.03 -7.88 -8.21
C GLN A 159 14.46 -8.07 -7.67
N GLU A 160 14.99 -9.29 -7.76
CA GLU A 160 16.19 -9.71 -7.01
C GLU A 160 17.49 -9.44 -7.77
N ILE A 161 17.41 -9.33 -9.09
CA ILE A 161 18.59 -9.20 -9.96
C ILE A 161 18.62 -7.86 -10.67
N ASP A 162 17.51 -7.48 -11.35
CA ASP A 162 17.48 -6.27 -12.16
C ASP A 162 17.21 -5.02 -11.33
N GLY A 163 16.67 -5.16 -10.11
CA GLY A 163 16.35 -4.05 -9.23
C GLY A 163 15.24 -3.17 -9.79
N ASP A 164 14.26 -3.76 -10.47
CA ASP A 164 13.13 -3.06 -11.07
C ASP A 164 11.95 -3.00 -10.08
N PHE A 165 11.53 -1.78 -9.75
CA PHE A 165 10.41 -1.55 -8.86
C PHE A 165 9.07 -1.90 -9.50
N LEU A 166 8.88 -1.61 -10.78
CA LEU A 166 7.61 -1.81 -11.46
C LEU A 166 7.24 -3.29 -11.59
N SER A 167 8.20 -4.12 -11.98
CA SER A 167 7.98 -5.55 -12.20
C SER A 167 8.11 -6.41 -10.93
N SER A 168 8.49 -5.82 -9.79
CA SER A 168 8.83 -6.57 -8.57
C SER A 168 7.66 -6.75 -7.59
N GLY A 169 6.59 -5.97 -7.71
CA GLY A 169 5.46 -5.96 -6.76
C GLY A 169 4.58 -7.22 -6.84
N ASN A 170 3.94 -7.57 -5.72
CA ASN A 170 2.84 -8.53 -5.68
C ASN A 170 1.49 -7.78 -5.72
N THR A 171 1.40 -6.81 -6.62
CA THR A 171 0.24 -5.95 -6.77
C THR A 171 -0.95 -6.71 -7.33
N VAL A 172 -2.13 -6.27 -6.95
CA VAL A 172 -3.39 -6.81 -7.47
C VAL A 172 -3.54 -6.42 -8.94
N PHE A 173 -3.22 -5.16 -9.27
CA PHE A 173 -3.25 -4.66 -10.64
C PHE A 173 -1.88 -4.79 -11.31
N ASP A 174 -1.85 -4.98 -12.64
CA ASP A 174 -0.60 -4.89 -13.40
C ASP A 174 -0.09 -3.43 -13.35
N LEU A 175 1.19 -3.27 -13.02
CA LEU A 175 1.77 -1.94 -12.85
C LEU A 175 1.94 -1.19 -14.18
N ALA A 176 2.04 -1.91 -15.30
CA ALA A 176 2.08 -1.29 -16.62
C ALA A 176 0.72 -0.68 -16.97
N ASP A 177 -0.38 -1.36 -16.63
CA ASP A 177 -1.74 -0.84 -16.83
C ASP A 177 -1.99 0.37 -15.94
N ILE A 178 -1.59 0.31 -14.66
CA ILE A 178 -1.70 1.48 -13.75
C ILE A 178 -0.84 2.65 -14.22
N LYS A 179 0.35 2.38 -14.78
CA LYS A 179 1.21 3.43 -15.35
C LYS A 179 0.59 4.07 -16.59
N ALA A 180 -0.06 3.30 -17.45
CA ALA A 180 -0.78 3.81 -18.60
C ALA A 180 -1.93 4.74 -18.18
N ILE A 181 -2.69 4.37 -17.13
CA ILE A 181 -3.71 5.25 -16.54
C ILE A 181 -3.08 6.54 -16.01
N GLU A 182 -1.98 6.44 -15.24
CA GLU A 182 -1.27 7.61 -14.68
C GLU A 182 -0.85 8.60 -15.77
N ASP A 183 -0.30 8.10 -16.87
CA ASP A 183 0.18 8.91 -17.99
C ASP A 183 -0.97 9.66 -18.71
N CYS A 184 -2.20 9.13 -18.68
CA CYS A 184 -3.40 9.75 -19.24
C CYS A 184 -4.13 10.71 -18.29
N LEU A 185 -3.79 10.76 -16.99
CA LEU A 185 -4.51 11.60 -16.01
C LEU A 185 -4.56 13.09 -16.38
N SER A 186 -3.52 13.60 -17.05
CA SER A 186 -3.48 15.00 -17.50
C SER A 186 -4.57 15.35 -18.53
N ASP A 187 -5.11 14.38 -19.24
CA ASP A 187 -6.14 14.54 -20.25
C ASP A 187 -7.53 14.73 -19.62
N TYR A 188 -7.66 14.47 -18.33
CA TYR A 188 -8.90 14.52 -17.58
C TYR A 188 -8.88 15.58 -16.46
N PRO A 189 -8.96 16.88 -16.79
CA PRO A 189 -8.91 17.92 -15.78
C PRO A 189 -10.13 17.87 -14.85
N VAL A 190 -9.91 18.15 -13.57
CA VAL A 190 -11.01 18.28 -12.61
C VAL A 190 -11.74 19.60 -12.87
N ILE A 191 -13.00 19.53 -13.33
CA ILE A 191 -13.81 20.69 -13.63
C ILE A 191 -14.46 21.32 -12.40
N LYS A 192 -14.65 20.52 -11.31
CA LYS A 192 -15.23 21.01 -10.05
C LYS A 192 -14.62 20.31 -8.85
N LYS A 193 -14.18 21.10 -7.87
CA LYS A 193 -13.65 20.61 -6.59
C LYS A 193 -14.51 21.13 -5.44
N ARG A 194 -14.78 20.26 -4.44
CA ARG A 194 -15.46 20.61 -3.19
C ARG A 194 -14.75 19.92 -2.02
N PHE A 195 -14.99 20.40 -0.80
CA PHE A 195 -14.43 19.83 0.44
C PHE A 195 -12.90 19.65 0.39
N ASN A 196 -12.18 20.74 0.05
CA ASN A 196 -10.72 20.73 -0.07
C ASN A 196 -10.17 19.65 -1.04
N GLY A 197 -10.89 19.39 -2.14
CA GLY A 197 -10.47 18.41 -3.14
C GLY A 197 -10.89 16.96 -2.85
N GLN A 198 -11.61 16.70 -1.76
CA GLN A 198 -12.16 15.38 -1.46
C GLN A 198 -13.25 14.95 -2.46
N TYR A 199 -14.01 15.90 -3.00
CA TYR A 199 -14.95 15.70 -4.10
C TYR A 199 -14.34 16.26 -5.38
N ARG A 200 -14.24 15.46 -6.42
CA ARG A 200 -13.69 15.82 -7.73
C ARG A 200 -14.65 15.37 -8.81
N GLN A 201 -15.08 16.31 -9.65
CA GLN A 201 -15.93 16.07 -10.81
C GLN A 201 -15.11 16.32 -12.07
N PHE A 202 -15.17 15.39 -13.00
CA PHE A 202 -14.39 15.39 -14.24
C PHE A 202 -15.23 15.76 -15.46
N CYS A 203 -16.54 15.47 -15.44
CA CYS A 203 -17.45 15.73 -16.54
C CYS A 203 -18.74 16.38 -16.05
N GLU A 204 -19.40 17.17 -16.89
CA GLU A 204 -20.80 17.58 -16.65
C GLU A 204 -21.75 16.43 -17.04
N PRO A 205 -22.88 16.26 -16.33
CA PRO A 205 -23.84 15.21 -16.66
C PRO A 205 -24.51 15.48 -18.02
N GLU A 206 -24.63 14.43 -18.82
CA GLU A 206 -25.36 14.43 -20.09
C GLU A 206 -26.75 13.85 -19.89
N SER A 207 -27.79 14.51 -20.43
CA SER A 207 -29.21 14.23 -20.12
C SER A 207 -29.70 12.84 -20.53
N ASP A 208 -29.04 12.20 -21.48
CA ASP A 208 -29.39 10.91 -22.06
C ASP A 208 -28.54 9.74 -21.55
N LYS A 209 -27.59 10.02 -20.67
CA LYS A 209 -26.72 8.99 -20.08
C LYS A 209 -27.30 8.41 -18.79
N GLU A 210 -27.05 7.11 -18.61
CA GLU A 210 -27.28 6.38 -17.36
C GLU A 210 -26.01 6.40 -16.52
N TYR A 211 -26.16 6.62 -15.20
CA TYR A 211 -25.05 6.68 -14.26
C TYR A 211 -25.25 5.74 -13.08
N PHE A 212 -24.14 5.27 -12.55
CA PHE A 212 -24.07 4.32 -11.44
C PHE A 212 -23.10 4.83 -10.38
N ILE A 213 -23.47 4.73 -9.12
CA ILE A 213 -22.64 5.15 -8.00
C ILE A 213 -22.43 3.96 -7.06
N GLY A 214 -21.19 3.50 -6.95
CA GLY A 214 -20.74 2.61 -5.89
C GLY A 214 -20.24 3.42 -4.70
N ALA A 215 -20.64 3.08 -3.47
CA ALA A 215 -20.28 3.86 -2.30
C ALA A 215 -19.89 2.97 -1.12
N ASP A 216 -18.71 3.23 -0.56
CA ASP A 216 -18.21 2.67 0.69
C ASP A 216 -18.47 3.66 1.83
N VAL A 217 -18.87 3.13 2.99
CA VAL A 217 -19.37 3.95 4.10
C VAL A 217 -18.57 3.68 5.37
N SER A 218 -17.93 4.72 5.90
CA SER A 218 -17.31 4.70 7.22
C SER A 218 -18.06 5.57 8.23
N THR A 219 -17.74 5.42 9.52
CA THR A 219 -18.30 6.26 10.59
C THR A 219 -17.85 7.72 10.51
N GLY A 220 -16.81 8.02 9.75
CA GLY A 220 -16.15 9.33 9.70
C GLY A 220 -15.39 9.71 10.98
N ARG A 221 -15.25 8.81 11.95
CA ARG A 221 -14.68 9.08 13.29
C ARG A 221 -13.28 8.50 13.51
N ALA A 222 -12.77 7.64 12.71
CA ALA A 222 -11.45 7.02 12.89
C ALA A 222 -10.54 7.36 11.73
N SER A 223 -9.59 6.49 11.42
CA SER A 223 -8.72 6.61 10.27
C SER A 223 -9.43 6.38 8.94
N ASP A 224 -10.62 5.74 8.96
CA ASP A 224 -11.30 5.30 7.75
C ASP A 224 -12.05 6.41 7.02
N TYR A 225 -12.04 6.34 5.70
CA TYR A 225 -12.71 7.28 4.81
C TYR A 225 -14.02 6.67 4.30
N SER A 226 -15.03 7.53 4.09
CA SER A 226 -16.12 7.19 3.18
C SER A 226 -15.74 7.60 1.76
N SER A 227 -16.08 6.77 0.78
CA SER A 227 -15.79 7.05 -0.62
C SER A 227 -16.96 6.67 -1.52
N PHE A 228 -17.08 7.33 -2.65
CA PHE A 228 -17.91 6.89 -3.75
C PHE A 228 -17.31 7.25 -5.10
N THR A 229 -17.63 6.44 -6.10
CA THR A 229 -17.30 6.69 -7.49
C THR A 229 -18.58 6.65 -8.31
N CYS A 230 -18.82 7.68 -9.13
CA CYS A 230 -19.87 7.76 -10.13
C CYS A 230 -19.29 7.46 -11.50
N MET A 231 -19.83 6.48 -12.19
CA MET A 231 -19.45 6.09 -13.54
C MET A 231 -20.67 6.13 -14.48
N ASP A 232 -20.44 6.34 -15.75
CA ASP A 232 -21.47 6.10 -16.75
C ASP A 232 -21.53 4.62 -17.16
N LYS A 233 -22.47 4.28 -18.03
CA LYS A 233 -22.66 2.90 -18.51
C LYS A 233 -21.49 2.34 -19.32
N LEU A 234 -20.62 3.21 -19.84
CA LEU A 234 -19.43 2.81 -20.58
C LEU A 234 -18.20 2.62 -19.68
N GLY A 235 -18.37 2.76 -18.36
CA GLY A 235 -17.27 2.63 -17.40
C GLY A 235 -16.40 3.88 -17.29
N GLU A 236 -16.86 5.03 -17.75
CA GLU A 236 -16.13 6.29 -17.66
C GLU A 236 -16.40 6.98 -16.32
N GLU A 237 -15.35 7.28 -15.56
CA GLU A 237 -15.43 7.91 -14.25
C GLU A 237 -15.84 9.38 -14.38
N GLN A 238 -16.91 9.78 -13.69
CA GLN A 238 -17.50 11.11 -13.78
C GLN A 238 -17.23 11.96 -12.54
N VAL A 239 -17.40 11.36 -11.36
CA VAL A 239 -17.20 12.00 -10.05
C VAL A 239 -16.63 11.00 -9.07
N VAL A 240 -15.70 11.46 -8.26
CA VAL A 240 -15.20 10.72 -7.10
C VAL A 240 -15.29 11.57 -5.85
N TYR A 241 -15.53 10.90 -4.74
CA TYR A 241 -15.40 11.46 -3.41
C TYR A 241 -14.61 10.49 -2.53
N LYS A 242 -13.66 11.03 -1.79
CA LYS A 242 -12.98 10.33 -0.71
C LYS A 242 -12.70 11.30 0.43
N GLY A 243 -13.32 11.07 1.59
CA GLY A 243 -13.17 11.99 2.70
C GLY A 243 -13.80 11.49 3.99
N ARG A 244 -13.63 12.28 5.03
CA ARG A 244 -14.25 12.03 6.32
C ARG A 244 -15.44 12.96 6.51
N MET A 245 -16.61 12.40 6.59
CA MET A 245 -17.85 13.15 6.74
C MET A 245 -18.81 12.39 7.67
N ALA A 246 -19.61 13.13 8.45
CA ALA A 246 -20.66 12.51 9.24
C ALA A 246 -21.66 11.78 8.33
N VAL A 247 -22.12 10.60 8.75
CA VAL A 247 -22.96 9.68 7.96
C VAL A 247 -24.15 10.39 7.30
N GLY A 248 -24.80 11.32 8.02
CA GLY A 248 -25.93 12.07 7.48
C GLY A 248 -25.57 13.08 6.39
N ALA A 249 -24.43 13.74 6.52
CA ALA A 249 -23.93 14.66 5.51
C ALA A 249 -23.44 13.89 4.27
N TYR A 250 -22.83 12.73 4.49
CA TYR A 250 -22.41 11.84 3.41
C TYR A 250 -23.61 11.30 2.60
N ALA A 251 -24.68 10.82 3.27
CA ALA A 251 -25.90 10.37 2.61
C ALA A 251 -26.51 11.49 1.75
N LYS A 252 -26.56 12.72 2.29
CA LYS A 252 -27.04 13.89 1.53
C LYS A 252 -26.15 14.18 0.32
N LEU A 253 -24.83 14.18 0.48
CA LEU A 253 -23.90 14.41 -0.65
C LEU A 253 -24.08 13.35 -1.73
N LEU A 254 -24.22 12.10 -1.34
CA LEU A 254 -24.44 10.96 -2.23
C LEU A 254 -25.76 11.11 -3.01
N GLY A 255 -26.87 11.42 -2.31
CA GLY A 255 -28.17 11.67 -2.93
C GLY A 255 -28.17 12.88 -3.86
N ASP A 256 -27.54 13.99 -3.46
CA ASP A 256 -27.44 15.20 -4.28
C ASP A 256 -26.58 14.94 -5.56
N THR A 257 -25.51 14.13 -5.44
CA THR A 257 -24.70 13.72 -6.59
C THR A 257 -25.52 12.81 -7.53
N GLY A 258 -26.25 11.83 -6.98
CA GLY A 258 -27.10 10.97 -7.79
C GLY A 258 -28.20 11.74 -8.54
N LYS A 259 -28.82 12.74 -7.90
CA LYS A 259 -29.79 13.64 -8.55
C LYS A 259 -29.15 14.43 -9.68
N LEU A 260 -27.96 14.97 -9.46
CA LEU A 260 -27.21 15.71 -10.48
C LEU A 260 -26.91 14.85 -11.71
N PHE A 261 -26.54 13.59 -11.49
CA PHE A 261 -26.25 12.62 -12.54
C PHE A 261 -27.49 11.77 -12.90
N ASN A 262 -28.55 12.42 -13.34
CA ASN A 262 -29.79 11.84 -13.89
C ASN A 262 -30.44 10.80 -12.98
N TRP A 263 -30.44 11.02 -11.67
CA TRP A 263 -30.91 10.04 -10.69
C TRP A 263 -30.17 8.70 -10.80
N ALA A 264 -28.85 8.77 -10.81
CA ALA A 264 -27.97 7.60 -10.89
C ALA A 264 -28.42 6.45 -9.99
N VAL A 265 -28.19 5.21 -10.41
CA VAL A 265 -28.40 4.05 -9.54
C VAL A 265 -27.33 4.08 -8.44
N ILE A 266 -27.76 4.18 -7.17
CA ILE A 266 -26.83 4.19 -6.03
C ILE A 266 -26.80 2.84 -5.34
N ALA A 267 -25.60 2.26 -5.22
CA ALA A 267 -25.32 1.02 -4.51
C ALA A 267 -24.40 1.29 -3.30
N PRO A 268 -24.92 1.77 -2.16
CA PRO A 268 -24.12 1.92 -0.97
C PRO A 268 -23.78 0.54 -0.40
N GLU A 269 -22.58 0.37 0.13
CA GLU A 269 -22.28 -0.81 0.92
C GLU A 269 -23.20 -0.85 2.16
N SER A 270 -23.93 -1.94 2.33
CA SER A 270 -24.99 -2.08 3.36
C SER A 270 -24.51 -2.80 4.62
N ASN A 271 -23.21 -2.90 4.84
CA ASN A 271 -22.63 -3.42 6.09
C ASN A 271 -22.73 -2.36 7.19
N ASP A 272 -23.03 -2.77 8.42
CA ASP A 272 -23.03 -1.93 9.65
C ASP A 272 -23.52 -0.47 9.44
N VAL A 273 -22.58 0.46 9.26
CA VAL A 273 -22.85 1.89 9.13
C VAL A 273 -23.56 2.23 7.82
N GLY A 274 -23.34 1.47 6.78
CA GLY A 274 -23.96 1.67 5.47
C GLY A 274 -25.47 1.55 5.46
N LEU A 275 -26.05 0.76 6.37
CA LEU A 275 -27.50 0.70 6.56
C LEU A 275 -28.08 2.05 6.92
N SER A 276 -27.35 2.90 7.70
CA SER A 276 -27.81 4.24 8.06
C SER A 276 -27.85 5.18 6.86
N VAL A 277 -26.90 5.05 5.90
CA VAL A 277 -26.90 5.82 4.65
C VAL A 277 -28.08 5.38 3.78
N THR A 278 -28.27 4.07 3.63
CA THR A 278 -29.36 3.50 2.84
C THR A 278 -30.72 3.94 3.36
N SER A 279 -30.94 3.85 4.69
CA SER A 279 -32.18 4.31 5.32
C SER A 279 -32.46 5.78 5.07
N LYS A 280 -31.43 6.63 5.18
CA LYS A 280 -31.58 8.09 4.90
C LYS A 280 -31.94 8.38 3.47
N LEU A 281 -31.32 7.69 2.50
CA LEU A 281 -31.69 7.84 1.10
C LEU A 281 -33.13 7.41 0.83
N GLN A 282 -33.61 6.35 1.50
CA GLN A 282 -34.99 5.90 1.45
C GLN A 282 -35.95 6.92 2.07
N ASP A 283 -35.63 7.44 3.25
CA ASP A 283 -36.42 8.48 3.96
C ASP A 283 -36.54 9.77 3.13
N GLU A 284 -35.49 10.11 2.36
CA GLU A 284 -35.48 11.24 1.41
C GLU A 284 -36.18 10.91 0.09
N GLY A 285 -36.71 9.71 -0.08
CA GLY A 285 -37.43 9.27 -1.26
C GLY A 285 -36.56 9.12 -2.51
N TYR A 286 -35.28 8.73 -2.34
CA TYR A 286 -34.40 8.52 -3.49
C TYR A 286 -34.89 7.32 -4.31
N PRO A 287 -35.22 7.47 -5.63
CA PRO A 287 -35.96 6.45 -6.37
C PRO A 287 -35.10 5.27 -6.85
N ASN A 288 -33.82 5.50 -7.13
CA ASN A 288 -32.95 4.55 -7.84
C ASN A 288 -31.89 3.95 -6.92
N LEU A 289 -32.31 3.33 -5.81
CA LEU A 289 -31.42 2.52 -4.99
C LEU A 289 -31.23 1.13 -5.58
N TYR A 290 -30.00 0.63 -5.52
CA TYR A 290 -29.70 -0.76 -5.82
C TYR A 290 -30.21 -1.68 -4.69
N TYR A 291 -30.78 -2.83 -5.06
CA TYR A 291 -31.25 -3.86 -4.12
C TYR A 291 -30.52 -5.16 -4.36
N TYR A 292 -29.79 -5.61 -3.35
CA TYR A 292 -29.20 -6.95 -3.34
C TYR A 292 -30.28 -8.00 -3.18
N GLN A 293 -30.25 -9.04 -4.02
CA GLN A 293 -31.23 -10.14 -4.02
C GLN A 293 -30.59 -11.42 -3.51
N LYS A 294 -31.13 -12.00 -2.45
CA LYS A 294 -30.69 -13.28 -1.89
C LYS A 294 -31.79 -14.30 -1.90
N MET A 295 -31.52 -15.47 -2.47
CA MET A 295 -32.42 -16.60 -2.35
C MET A 295 -32.33 -17.23 -0.96
N LEU A 296 -33.39 -17.13 -0.16
CA LEU A 296 -33.48 -17.78 1.13
C LEU A 296 -34.16 -19.15 0.97
N LYS A 297 -33.42 -20.24 1.23
CA LYS A 297 -34.00 -21.58 1.39
C LYS A 297 -34.56 -21.70 2.81
N LYS A 298 -35.86 -21.48 3.01
CA LYS A 298 -36.49 -21.76 4.29
C LYS A 298 -36.83 -23.27 4.38
N LYS A 299 -36.38 -23.93 5.48
CA LYS A 299 -36.76 -25.32 5.79
C LYS A 299 -38.29 -25.41 5.82
N GLY A 300 -38.86 -26.27 4.96
CA GLY A 300 -40.29 -26.55 4.94
C GLY A 300 -41.14 -25.80 3.89
N LYS A 301 -40.53 -24.93 3.04
CA LYS A 301 -41.24 -24.33 1.90
C LYS A 301 -40.67 -24.83 0.58
N SER A 302 -41.53 -25.23 -0.33
CA SER A 302 -41.16 -25.78 -1.64
C SER A 302 -40.73 -24.70 -2.67
N ARG A 303 -40.88 -23.41 -2.37
CA ARG A 303 -40.37 -22.29 -3.21
C ARG A 303 -39.40 -21.42 -2.42
N PRO A 304 -38.24 -21.08 -3.00
CA PRO A 304 -37.32 -20.12 -2.39
C PRO A 304 -38.00 -18.76 -2.32
N GLU A 305 -37.88 -18.08 -1.19
CA GLU A 305 -38.36 -16.73 -0.99
C GLU A 305 -37.17 -15.78 -1.37
N MET A 306 -37.41 -14.78 -2.22
CA MET A 306 -36.42 -13.76 -2.56
C MET A 306 -36.46 -12.68 -1.49
N ASP A 307 -35.33 -12.53 -0.79
CA ASP A 307 -35.09 -11.39 0.11
C ASP A 307 -34.41 -10.28 -0.66
N LYS A 308 -34.96 -9.07 -0.58
CA LYS A 308 -34.41 -7.87 -1.22
C LYS A 308 -33.96 -6.90 -0.13
N SER A 309 -32.67 -6.71 -0.01
CA SER A 309 -32.09 -5.73 0.91
C SER A 309 -31.52 -4.55 0.13
N PRO A 310 -31.79 -3.29 0.54
CA PRO A 310 -31.26 -2.13 -0.16
C PRO A 310 -29.74 -2.01 0.05
N GLY A 311 -29.04 -1.58 -0.99
CA GLY A 311 -27.59 -1.46 -1.03
C GLY A 311 -26.87 -2.74 -1.46
N TRP A 312 -25.55 -2.74 -1.39
CA TRP A 312 -24.66 -3.85 -1.74
C TRP A 312 -24.11 -4.51 -0.48
N LEU A 313 -24.25 -5.83 -0.36
CA LEU A 313 -23.67 -6.58 0.75
C LEU A 313 -22.31 -7.16 0.36
N THR A 314 -21.23 -6.59 0.85
CA THR A 314 -19.87 -7.10 0.65
C THR A 314 -19.64 -8.33 1.52
N THR A 315 -19.18 -9.40 0.91
CA THR A 315 -18.73 -10.63 1.54
C THR A 315 -17.31 -10.92 1.08
N GLN A 316 -16.56 -11.72 1.83
CA GLN A 316 -15.21 -12.10 1.42
C GLN A 316 -15.17 -12.72 0.01
N LYS A 317 -16.19 -13.48 -0.34
CA LYS A 317 -16.29 -14.15 -1.64
C LYS A 317 -16.56 -13.17 -2.79
N ASN A 318 -17.52 -12.25 -2.65
CA ASN A 318 -17.85 -11.32 -3.74
C ASN A 318 -16.84 -10.18 -3.84
N ARG A 319 -16.12 -9.83 -2.76
CA ARG A 319 -15.05 -8.85 -2.79
C ARG A 319 -13.92 -9.28 -3.74
N SER A 320 -13.48 -10.55 -3.66
CA SER A 320 -12.45 -11.07 -4.57
C SER A 320 -12.91 -11.00 -6.03
N VAL A 321 -14.15 -11.40 -6.31
CA VAL A 321 -14.70 -11.36 -7.67
C VAL A 321 -14.79 -9.93 -8.23
N ILE A 322 -15.19 -8.95 -7.40
CA ILE A 322 -15.22 -7.54 -7.83
C ILE A 322 -13.83 -7.03 -8.18
N ILE A 323 -12.84 -7.38 -7.37
CA ILE A 323 -11.46 -6.95 -7.60
C ILE A 323 -10.88 -7.60 -8.86
N GLU A 324 -11.11 -8.90 -9.05
CA GLU A 324 -10.68 -9.63 -10.25
C GLU A 324 -11.35 -9.05 -11.52
N ASN A 325 -12.64 -8.72 -11.46
CA ASN A 325 -13.33 -8.07 -12.57
C ASN A 325 -12.76 -6.67 -12.85
N LEU A 326 -12.49 -5.88 -11.82
CA LEU A 326 -11.92 -4.55 -12.01
C LEU A 326 -10.49 -4.62 -12.61
N GLU A 327 -9.68 -5.61 -12.18
CA GLU A 327 -8.38 -5.86 -12.78
C GLU A 327 -8.50 -6.21 -14.28
N GLU A 328 -9.46 -7.06 -14.63
CA GLU A 328 -9.73 -7.42 -16.01
C GLU A 328 -10.25 -6.22 -16.83
N ASP A 329 -11.18 -5.43 -16.28
CA ASP A 329 -11.74 -4.26 -16.93
C ASP A 329 -10.66 -3.18 -17.20
N ILE A 330 -9.72 -2.99 -16.28
CA ILE A 330 -8.57 -2.10 -16.46
C ILE A 330 -7.66 -2.62 -17.57
N ARG A 331 -7.30 -3.89 -17.54
CA ARG A 331 -6.42 -4.53 -18.54
C ARG A 331 -7.00 -4.50 -19.96
N LEU A 332 -8.33 -4.54 -20.08
CA LEU A 332 -9.04 -4.51 -21.36
C LEU A 332 -9.53 -3.12 -21.79
N ASP A 333 -9.15 -2.07 -21.07
CA ASP A 333 -9.59 -0.68 -21.31
C ASP A 333 -11.12 -0.51 -21.30
N TYR A 334 -11.83 -1.31 -20.49
CA TYR A 334 -13.29 -1.20 -20.35
C TYR A 334 -13.70 -0.13 -19.34
N VAL A 335 -12.77 0.38 -18.55
CA VAL A 335 -12.98 1.46 -17.61
C VAL A 335 -12.00 2.59 -17.82
N THR A 336 -12.49 3.83 -17.73
CA THR A 336 -11.65 5.03 -17.77
C THR A 336 -11.56 5.65 -16.40
N ILE A 337 -10.43 5.45 -15.75
CA ILE A 337 -10.13 5.98 -14.41
C ILE A 337 -9.51 7.38 -14.56
N LYS A 338 -10.02 8.36 -13.82
CA LYS A 338 -9.58 9.76 -13.86
C LYS A 338 -9.07 10.25 -12.51
N ASP A 339 -9.24 9.45 -11.45
CA ASP A 339 -8.83 9.82 -10.09
C ASP A 339 -7.35 9.49 -9.82
N PRO A 340 -6.48 10.50 -9.58
CA PRO A 340 -5.09 10.25 -9.23
C PRO A 340 -4.93 9.53 -7.89
N PHE A 341 -5.91 9.60 -6.97
CA PHE A 341 -5.83 8.84 -5.72
C PHE A 341 -6.05 7.35 -5.92
N PHE A 342 -6.90 6.95 -6.89
CA PHE A 342 -7.01 5.54 -7.26
C PHE A 342 -5.64 5.00 -7.72
N VAL A 343 -4.94 5.73 -8.59
CA VAL A 343 -3.62 5.32 -9.09
C VAL A 343 -2.62 5.13 -7.95
N GLN A 344 -2.57 6.07 -7.00
CA GLN A 344 -1.68 5.95 -5.83
C GLN A 344 -1.99 4.72 -4.97
N GLU A 345 -3.27 4.42 -4.76
CA GLU A 345 -3.68 3.22 -4.01
C GLU A 345 -3.43 1.94 -4.78
N ALA A 346 -3.70 1.92 -6.09
CA ALA A 346 -3.48 0.77 -6.96
C ALA A 346 -2.01 0.31 -6.98
N TYR A 347 -1.07 1.23 -6.94
CA TYR A 347 0.35 0.92 -6.83
C TYR A 347 0.72 0.17 -5.55
N THR A 348 -0.02 0.37 -4.47
CA THR A 348 0.24 -0.24 -3.15
C THR A 348 -0.72 -1.35 -2.78
N PHE A 349 -1.74 -1.58 -3.60
CA PHE A 349 -2.74 -2.63 -3.37
C PHE A 349 -2.16 -3.98 -3.76
N ILE A 350 -1.87 -4.82 -2.76
CA ILE A 350 -1.09 -6.05 -2.91
C ILE A 350 -1.86 -7.26 -2.42
N TYR A 351 -1.45 -8.44 -2.87
CA TYR A 351 -1.88 -9.70 -2.25
C TYR A 351 -1.05 -9.99 -0.99
N ASP A 352 -1.70 -10.26 0.12
CA ASP A 352 -1.04 -10.72 1.36
C ASP A 352 -0.45 -12.14 1.20
N GLY A 353 0.24 -12.62 2.25
CA GLY A 353 0.83 -13.96 2.25
C GLY A 353 -0.18 -15.13 2.14
N LEU A 354 -1.48 -14.83 2.22
CA LEU A 354 -2.61 -15.78 2.06
C LEU A 354 -3.33 -15.60 0.73
N GLY A 355 -2.80 -14.73 -0.18
CA GLY A 355 -3.41 -14.42 -1.47
C GLY A 355 -4.67 -13.56 -1.38
N ARG A 356 -4.84 -12.77 -0.32
CA ARG A 356 -5.98 -11.86 -0.17
C ARG A 356 -5.53 -10.44 -0.52
N PRO A 357 -6.32 -9.67 -1.32
CA PRO A 357 -6.01 -8.29 -1.64
C PRO A 357 -6.16 -7.40 -0.39
N VAL A 358 -5.11 -6.65 -0.07
CA VAL A 358 -4.99 -5.79 1.12
C VAL A 358 -4.33 -4.46 0.78
#